data_219e60989913c4de1246521b76346b32
#
_entry.id   219e60989913c4de1246521b76346b32
#
_cell.length_a   1.000
_cell.length_b   1.000
_cell.length_c   1.000
_cell.angle_alpha   90.00
_cell.angle_beta   90.00
_cell.angle_gamma   90.00
#
_symmetry.space_group_name_H-M   'P 1'
#
loop_
_entity.id
_entity.type
_entity.pdbx_description
1 polymer ?
#
loop_
_entity_poly.entity_id
_entity_poly.type
_entity_poly.pdbx_seq_one_letter_code
_entity_poly.pdbx_strand_id
1 'polypeptide(L)'
;MEQSIENLYKLDGRVPVAKALPFGLQHVLAMFVSNIAPIMILAGAVGLDSSVSAVLIQNCMVIAGIGTLVQLYPVWRIGSRLPIVMGISFTFLSLAIAIAGSQGMGTLIGAVIIGGLIEGTLGLFAKYWIKLIPPVVAATVVTAIGFSLLPVGANSFAGGQGAADFGSVNNWIVGSVTLLACLLCQIFAKGFLRSLSVLMGLIVGYILACFMGMVNFSGLTGLSLVALPQLLPFTPEFHIGAILSVVAVYLVSATETIGDTSALCNSALKRNPQTKEMGSAVCCDGFVSSVSGLFGCTPITSFSQNVGLAAMSGVVNRFTIAMGALIMIIGGVFPAIGYVLTTIPQAVLGGCTIMMFGSILFAGFGMMARTGFSQRNMVIVSLSLSVGLGFTSATGMFNIFPEIVRTVFADNCVAVVFLLAVILNLVLPKNMDKA
;
A
#
# COMPACT_ATOMS: atom_id res chain seq x y z
N MET A 1 -26.04 15.45 -24.19
CA MET A 1 -26.08 14.82 -22.86
C MET A 1 -25.58 13.37 -22.92
N GLU A 2 -25.89 12.56 -23.92
CA GLU A 2 -25.38 11.19 -24.12
C GLU A 2 -23.88 11.15 -24.34
N GLN A 3 -23.29 11.97 -25.21
CA GLN A 3 -21.83 12.05 -25.40
C GLN A 3 -21.04 12.33 -24.11
N SER A 4 -21.63 13.01 -23.11
CA SER A 4 -20.97 13.29 -21.85
C SER A 4 -20.89 12.07 -20.90
N ILE A 5 -21.79 11.09 -21.07
CA ILE A 5 -21.77 9.83 -20.30
C ILE A 5 -20.76 8.85 -20.90
N GLU A 6 -20.67 8.77 -22.22
CA GLU A 6 -19.66 7.96 -22.89
C GLU A 6 -18.22 8.35 -22.53
N ASN A 7 -18.00 9.63 -22.16
CA ASN A 7 -16.68 10.10 -21.73
C ASN A 7 -16.21 9.47 -20.41
N LEU A 8 -17.10 8.93 -19.58
CA LEU A 8 -16.71 8.15 -18.39
C LEU A 8 -15.82 6.94 -18.75
N TYR A 9 -16.04 6.37 -19.92
CA TYR A 9 -15.36 5.18 -20.43
C TYR A 9 -14.18 5.50 -21.35
N LYS A 10 -13.83 6.78 -21.49
CA LYS A 10 -12.68 7.28 -22.26
C LYS A 10 -11.68 7.95 -21.31
N LEU A 11 -10.38 7.83 -21.59
CA LEU A 11 -9.34 8.45 -20.77
C LEU A 11 -9.54 9.97 -20.64
N ASP A 12 -9.88 10.60 -21.76
CA ASP A 12 -10.07 12.03 -21.89
C ASP A 12 -11.51 12.36 -22.32
N GLY A 13 -11.95 13.53 -21.95
CA GLY A 13 -13.27 14.06 -22.28
C GLY A 13 -13.90 14.73 -21.07
N ARG A 14 -14.74 15.73 -21.33
CA ARG A 14 -15.45 16.43 -20.25
C ARG A 14 -16.61 15.58 -19.76
N VAL A 15 -16.62 15.32 -18.45
CA VAL A 15 -17.73 14.73 -17.72
C VAL A 15 -18.32 15.81 -16.81
N PRO A 16 -19.64 15.97 -16.73
CA PRO A 16 -20.25 16.91 -15.78
C PRO A 16 -19.86 16.57 -14.34
N VAL A 17 -19.50 17.55 -13.53
CA VAL A 17 -19.06 17.38 -12.15
C VAL A 17 -20.04 16.54 -11.33
N ALA A 18 -21.35 16.79 -11.46
CA ALA A 18 -22.40 16.04 -10.78
C ALA A 18 -22.40 14.52 -11.10
N LYS A 19 -21.85 14.11 -12.26
CA LYS A 19 -21.69 12.70 -12.64
C LYS A 19 -20.31 12.17 -12.30
N ALA A 20 -19.27 12.98 -12.39
CA ALA A 20 -17.90 12.61 -12.04
C ALA A 20 -17.74 12.38 -10.53
N LEU A 21 -18.37 13.23 -9.71
CA LEU A 21 -18.24 13.22 -8.25
C LEU A 21 -18.60 11.87 -7.59
N PRO A 22 -19.75 11.22 -7.90
CA PRO A 22 -20.09 9.91 -7.33
C PRO A 22 -19.06 8.84 -7.66
N PHE A 23 -18.58 8.78 -8.92
CA PHE A 23 -17.57 7.80 -9.30
C PHE A 23 -16.19 8.12 -8.71
N GLY A 24 -15.81 9.40 -8.60
CA GLY A 24 -14.61 9.81 -7.88
C GLY A 24 -14.68 9.41 -6.39
N LEU A 25 -15.81 9.69 -5.73
CA LEU A 25 -16.05 9.26 -4.35
C LEU A 25 -15.99 7.73 -4.20
N GLN A 26 -16.49 6.99 -5.19
CA GLN A 26 -16.42 5.54 -5.23
C GLN A 26 -14.97 5.03 -5.15
N HIS A 27 -14.04 5.64 -5.89
CA HIS A 27 -12.63 5.30 -5.82
C HIS A 27 -12.01 5.63 -4.46
N VAL A 28 -12.39 6.75 -3.85
CA VAL A 28 -11.92 7.12 -2.50
C VAL A 28 -12.41 6.12 -1.47
N LEU A 29 -13.72 5.80 -1.45
CA LEU A 29 -14.29 4.88 -0.48
C LEU A 29 -13.70 3.46 -0.59
N ALA A 30 -13.39 3.00 -1.80
CA ALA A 30 -12.78 1.69 -2.02
C ALA A 30 -11.35 1.58 -1.44
N MET A 31 -10.57 2.67 -1.47
CA MET A 31 -9.20 2.70 -0.98
C MET A 31 -9.05 3.30 0.43
N PHE A 32 -10.09 3.89 0.99
CA PHE A 32 -10.02 4.71 2.19
C PHE A 32 -9.32 3.99 3.36
N VAL A 33 -9.80 2.81 3.72
CA VAL A 33 -9.22 2.00 4.80
C VAL A 33 -7.79 1.61 4.47
N SER A 34 -7.54 1.18 3.23
CA SER A 34 -6.21 0.75 2.77
C SER A 34 -5.18 1.87 2.80
N ASN A 35 -5.61 3.13 2.61
CA ASN A 35 -4.70 4.27 2.65
C ASN A 35 -4.34 4.68 4.08
N ILE A 36 -5.26 4.59 5.03
CA ILE A 36 -5.03 5.05 6.40
C ILE A 36 -4.49 3.95 7.32
N ALA A 37 -4.85 2.69 7.09
CA ALA A 37 -4.49 1.58 7.96
C ALA A 37 -2.98 1.41 8.16
N PRO A 38 -2.10 1.52 7.14
CA PRO A 38 -0.66 1.40 7.35
C PRO A 38 -0.12 2.44 8.33
N ILE A 39 -0.59 3.69 8.24
CA ILE A 39 -0.19 4.77 9.14
C ILE A 39 -0.68 4.49 10.57
N MET A 40 -1.92 4.05 10.72
CA MET A 40 -2.49 3.76 12.04
C MET A 40 -1.82 2.55 12.70
N ILE A 41 -1.51 1.51 11.93
CA ILE A 41 -0.80 0.32 12.42
C ILE A 41 0.63 0.69 12.83
N LEU A 42 1.34 1.44 11.99
CA LEU A 42 2.69 1.93 12.30
C LEU A 42 2.67 2.78 13.57
N ALA A 43 1.77 3.77 13.64
CA ALA A 43 1.63 4.65 14.80
C ALA A 43 1.35 3.87 16.10
N GLY A 44 0.46 2.88 16.04
CA GLY A 44 0.17 1.98 17.16
C GLY A 44 1.35 1.11 17.55
N ALA A 45 2.08 0.55 16.58
CA ALA A 45 3.23 -0.34 16.82
C ALA A 45 4.41 0.39 17.47
N VAL A 46 4.62 1.68 17.17
CA VAL A 46 5.72 2.49 17.73
C VAL A 46 5.27 3.41 18.86
N GLY A 47 3.98 3.36 19.25
CA GLY A 47 3.45 4.11 20.38
C GLY A 47 3.38 5.63 20.18
N LEU A 48 3.04 6.10 18.98
CA LEU A 48 2.87 7.53 18.71
C LEU A 48 1.63 8.09 19.40
N ASP A 49 1.73 9.33 19.88
CA ASP A 49 0.59 10.05 20.44
C ASP A 49 -0.53 10.23 19.40
N SER A 50 -1.80 10.25 19.89
CA SER A 50 -2.97 10.41 19.03
C SER A 50 -2.96 11.70 18.21
N SER A 51 -2.38 12.78 18.75
CA SER A 51 -2.23 14.08 18.07
C SER A 51 -1.29 13.97 16.87
N VAL A 52 -0.14 13.31 17.04
CA VAL A 52 0.83 13.06 15.95
C VAL A 52 0.22 12.12 14.92
N SER A 53 -0.42 11.05 15.38
CA SER A 53 -1.10 10.09 14.49
C SER A 53 -2.17 10.76 13.63
N ALA A 54 -2.96 11.68 14.20
CA ALA A 54 -3.96 12.45 13.46
C ALA A 54 -3.33 13.31 12.35
N VAL A 55 -2.20 13.97 12.65
CA VAL A 55 -1.44 14.74 11.64
C VAL A 55 -0.94 13.83 10.52
N LEU A 56 -0.40 12.66 10.84
CA LEU A 56 0.06 11.71 9.82
C LEU A 56 -1.09 11.20 8.93
N ILE A 57 -2.27 10.95 9.51
CA ILE A 57 -3.46 10.56 8.76
C ILE A 57 -3.91 11.69 7.81
N GLN A 58 -3.92 12.94 8.29
CA GLN A 58 -4.22 14.09 7.43
C GLN A 58 -3.21 14.19 6.28
N ASN A 59 -1.93 14.13 6.59
CA ASN A 59 -0.85 14.19 5.63
C ASN A 59 -0.97 13.07 4.58
N CYS A 60 -1.23 11.82 5.00
CA CYS A 60 -1.34 10.72 4.07
C CYS A 60 -2.53 10.87 3.10
N MET A 61 -3.67 11.41 3.56
CA MET A 61 -4.80 11.67 2.69
C MET A 61 -4.47 12.74 1.64
N VAL A 62 -3.82 13.83 2.04
CA VAL A 62 -3.42 14.90 1.12
C VAL A 62 -2.40 14.41 0.11
N ILE A 63 -1.35 13.68 0.56
CA ILE A 63 -0.30 13.18 -0.32
C ILE A 63 -0.83 12.12 -1.30
N ALA A 64 -1.72 11.24 -0.86
CA ALA A 64 -2.37 10.28 -1.76
C ALA A 64 -3.20 10.96 -2.83
N GLY A 65 -3.92 12.04 -2.47
CA GLY A 65 -4.64 12.86 -3.44
C GLY A 65 -3.71 13.58 -4.42
N ILE A 66 -2.63 14.21 -3.93
CA ILE A 66 -1.62 14.87 -4.78
C ILE A 66 -0.95 13.85 -5.70
N GLY A 67 -0.52 12.70 -5.18
CA GLY A 67 0.10 11.63 -5.97
C GLY A 67 -0.82 11.14 -7.08
N THR A 68 -2.09 10.94 -6.77
CA THR A 68 -3.12 10.59 -7.76
C THR A 68 -3.25 11.66 -8.84
N LEU A 69 -3.28 12.95 -8.47
CA LEU A 69 -3.33 14.04 -9.46
C LEU A 69 -2.10 14.08 -10.37
N VAL A 70 -0.90 13.86 -9.80
CA VAL A 70 0.35 13.79 -10.58
C VAL A 70 0.35 12.59 -11.52
N GLN A 71 -0.20 11.45 -11.09
CA GLN A 71 -0.35 10.28 -11.96
C GLN A 71 -1.27 10.55 -13.15
N LEU A 72 -2.39 11.24 -12.91
CA LEU A 72 -3.39 11.59 -13.92
C LEU A 72 -2.91 12.71 -14.87
N TYR A 73 -2.27 13.73 -14.31
CA TYR A 73 -1.80 14.95 -14.99
C TYR A 73 -0.29 15.12 -14.76
N PRO A 74 0.53 14.45 -15.56
CA PRO A 74 1.96 14.39 -15.35
C PRO A 74 2.64 15.75 -15.33
N VAL A 75 3.61 15.88 -14.42
CA VAL A 75 4.58 16.96 -14.45
C VAL A 75 5.86 16.43 -15.11
N TRP A 76 6.19 16.90 -16.28
CA TRP A 76 7.29 16.42 -17.13
C TRP A 76 7.17 14.91 -17.42
N ARG A 77 8.00 14.06 -16.81
CA ARG A 77 7.99 12.59 -16.98
C ARG A 77 7.47 11.86 -15.73
N ILE A 78 7.03 12.60 -14.72
CA ILE A 78 6.50 12.08 -13.47
C ILE A 78 4.99 11.93 -13.64
N GLY A 79 4.50 10.70 -13.68
CA GLY A 79 3.10 10.35 -13.92
C GLY A 79 2.84 9.69 -15.27
N SER A 80 1.93 8.72 -15.28
CA SER A 80 1.66 7.85 -16.44
C SER A 80 0.58 8.36 -17.39
N ARG A 81 -0.20 9.36 -17.01
CA ARG A 81 -1.45 9.80 -17.65
C ARG A 81 -2.57 8.76 -17.61
N LEU A 82 -2.44 7.75 -16.75
CA LEU A 82 -3.42 6.69 -16.58
C LEU A 82 -4.28 6.94 -15.34
N PRO A 83 -5.51 6.39 -15.28
CA PRO A 83 -6.40 6.52 -14.13
C PRO A 83 -5.96 5.61 -12.97
N ILE A 84 -4.73 5.81 -12.51
CA ILE A 84 -4.13 5.12 -11.37
C ILE A 84 -4.36 5.97 -10.12
N VAL A 85 -4.98 5.37 -9.10
CA VAL A 85 -5.14 5.97 -7.78
C VAL A 85 -3.96 5.55 -6.92
N MET A 86 -3.40 6.49 -6.18
CA MET A 86 -2.24 6.27 -5.33
C MET A 86 -2.59 6.41 -3.85
N GLY A 87 -1.91 5.67 -3.01
CA GLY A 87 -2.02 5.80 -1.56
C GLY A 87 -0.89 5.08 -0.83
N ILE A 88 -0.92 5.09 0.50
CA ILE A 88 0.12 4.52 1.36
C ILE A 88 0.31 3.04 1.08
N SER A 89 1.55 2.63 0.84
CA SER A 89 1.92 1.26 0.48
C SER A 89 2.02 0.34 1.71
N PHE A 90 1.34 -0.81 1.67
CA PHE A 90 1.53 -1.88 2.65
C PHE A 90 2.87 -2.61 2.51
N THR A 91 3.48 -2.57 1.33
CA THR A 91 4.74 -3.24 1.01
C THR A 91 5.87 -2.83 1.95
N PHE A 92 5.84 -1.59 2.44
CA PHE A 92 6.83 -1.06 3.36
C PHE A 92 6.47 -1.25 4.84
N LEU A 93 5.25 -1.68 5.19
CA LEU A 93 4.73 -1.60 6.54
C LEU A 93 5.57 -2.39 7.55
N SER A 94 5.90 -3.65 7.26
CA SER A 94 6.70 -4.49 8.16
C SER A 94 8.07 -3.89 8.42
N LEU A 95 8.74 -3.42 7.36
CA LEU A 95 10.05 -2.78 7.46
C LEU A 95 9.97 -1.43 8.16
N ALA A 96 8.90 -0.65 7.90
CA ALA A 96 8.67 0.63 8.57
C ALA A 96 8.51 0.47 10.08
N ILE A 97 7.77 -0.54 10.53
CA ILE A 97 7.62 -0.88 11.96
C ILE A 97 8.98 -1.27 12.55
N ALA A 98 9.76 -2.09 11.85
CA ALA A 98 11.08 -2.52 12.33
C ALA A 98 12.06 -1.34 12.46
N ILE A 99 12.17 -0.47 11.44
CA ILE A 99 13.05 0.70 11.48
C ILE A 99 12.56 1.71 12.51
N ALA A 100 11.29 2.09 12.49
CA ALA A 100 10.77 3.10 13.41
C ALA A 100 10.80 2.63 14.87
N GLY A 101 10.57 1.34 15.13
CA GLY A 101 10.63 0.74 16.46
C GLY A 101 12.04 0.64 17.03
N SER A 102 13.05 0.41 16.19
CA SER A 102 14.43 0.24 16.64
C SER A 102 15.31 1.49 16.53
N GLN A 103 15.08 2.34 15.53
CA GLN A 103 15.92 3.49 15.18
C GLN A 103 15.16 4.83 15.18
N GLY A 104 13.84 4.79 15.37
CA GLY A 104 12.98 5.97 15.43
C GLY A 104 12.39 6.41 14.08
N MET A 105 11.36 7.25 14.17
CA MET A 105 10.65 7.80 12.99
C MET A 105 11.54 8.67 12.11
N GLY A 106 12.50 9.40 12.68
CA GLY A 106 13.44 10.24 11.91
C GLY A 106 14.25 9.43 10.90
N THR A 107 14.78 8.29 11.34
CA THR A 107 15.54 7.35 10.47
C THR A 107 14.65 6.77 9.37
N LEU A 108 13.42 6.36 9.70
CA LEU A 108 12.46 5.87 8.69
C LEU A 108 12.20 6.94 7.63
N ILE A 109 11.90 8.17 8.04
CA ILE A 109 11.58 9.27 7.14
C ILE A 109 12.78 9.63 6.25
N GLY A 110 13.99 9.70 6.82
CA GLY A 110 15.22 9.91 6.04
C GLY A 110 15.42 8.82 4.97
N ALA A 111 15.18 7.56 5.32
CA ALA A 111 15.27 6.44 4.38
C ALA A 111 14.19 6.50 3.29
N VAL A 112 12.95 6.88 3.65
CA VAL A 112 11.84 7.05 2.69
C VAL A 112 12.17 8.15 1.68
N ILE A 113 12.67 9.30 2.12
CA ILE A 113 13.03 10.43 1.23
C ILE A 113 14.08 10.01 0.21
N ILE A 114 15.20 9.44 0.67
CA ILE A 114 16.28 9.03 -0.23
C ILE A 114 15.88 7.85 -1.12
N GLY A 115 15.23 6.85 -0.54
CA GLY A 115 14.74 5.68 -1.30
C GLY A 115 13.77 6.06 -2.41
N GLY A 116 12.85 6.99 -2.13
CA GLY A 116 11.92 7.50 -3.14
C GLY A 116 12.61 8.28 -4.27
N LEU A 117 13.65 9.07 -3.97
CA LEU A 117 14.48 9.73 -5.00
C LEU A 117 15.17 8.69 -5.91
N ILE A 118 15.65 7.59 -5.32
CA ILE A 118 16.29 6.51 -6.07
C ILE A 118 15.24 5.79 -6.95
N GLU A 119 14.08 5.41 -6.42
CA GLU A 119 13.00 4.78 -7.20
C GLU A 119 12.52 5.69 -8.33
N GLY A 120 12.25 6.97 -8.04
CA GLY A 120 11.85 7.94 -9.04
C GLY A 120 12.87 8.06 -10.18
N THR A 121 14.16 8.07 -9.84
CA THR A 121 15.24 8.06 -10.83
C THR A 121 15.26 6.75 -11.62
N LEU A 122 15.11 5.60 -10.97
CA LEU A 122 14.98 4.30 -11.63
C LEU A 122 13.81 4.27 -12.61
N GLY A 123 12.69 4.89 -12.26
CA GLY A 123 11.54 5.03 -13.16
C GLY A 123 11.87 5.72 -14.47
N LEU A 124 12.74 6.74 -14.46
CA LEU A 124 13.21 7.42 -15.67
C LEU A 124 13.99 6.48 -16.62
N PHE A 125 14.66 5.49 -16.06
CA PHE A 125 15.47 4.51 -16.77
C PHE A 125 14.80 3.13 -16.88
N ALA A 126 13.49 3.02 -16.64
CA ALA A 126 12.75 1.76 -16.60
C ALA A 126 12.94 0.87 -17.85
N LYS A 127 13.11 1.47 -19.03
CA LYS A 127 13.34 0.71 -20.30
C LYS A 127 14.54 -0.24 -20.25
N TYR A 128 15.52 0.01 -19.37
CA TYR A 128 16.74 -0.81 -19.30
C TYR A 128 16.58 -1.98 -18.33
N TRP A 129 15.88 -1.82 -17.23
CA TRP A 129 15.82 -2.81 -16.16
C TRP A 129 14.49 -3.56 -16.04
N ILE A 130 13.38 -3.04 -16.60
CA ILE A 130 12.06 -3.69 -16.52
C ILE A 130 12.07 -5.13 -17.05
N LYS A 131 12.98 -5.43 -17.98
CA LYS A 131 13.16 -6.79 -18.54
C LYS A 131 13.81 -7.77 -17.56
N LEU A 132 14.44 -7.29 -16.48
CA LEU A 132 15.04 -8.13 -15.44
C LEU A 132 14.00 -8.70 -14.47
N ILE A 133 12.80 -8.16 -14.51
CA ILE A 133 11.70 -8.54 -13.61
C ILE A 133 10.60 -9.26 -14.43
N PRO A 134 10.78 -10.54 -14.71
CA PRO A 134 9.74 -11.33 -15.37
C PRO A 134 8.56 -11.57 -14.42
N PRO A 135 7.38 -11.93 -14.96
CA PRO A 135 6.16 -12.15 -14.18
C PRO A 135 6.31 -13.10 -12.98
N VAL A 136 7.18 -14.13 -13.10
CA VAL A 136 7.44 -15.07 -11.98
C VAL A 136 8.11 -14.38 -10.80
N VAL A 137 9.06 -13.47 -11.02
CA VAL A 137 9.71 -12.71 -9.95
C VAL A 137 8.69 -11.80 -9.27
N ALA A 138 7.91 -11.05 -10.04
CA ALA A 138 6.87 -10.19 -9.50
C ALA A 138 5.83 -10.98 -8.67
N ALA A 139 5.36 -12.13 -9.18
CA ALA A 139 4.43 -13.01 -8.47
C ALA A 139 5.01 -13.51 -7.14
N THR A 140 6.27 -13.95 -7.13
CA THR A 140 6.98 -14.43 -5.92
C THR A 140 7.05 -13.34 -4.88
N VAL A 141 7.36 -12.13 -5.29
CA VAL A 141 7.53 -10.98 -4.41
C VAL A 141 6.19 -10.52 -3.81
N VAL A 142 5.13 -10.40 -4.62
CA VAL A 142 3.78 -10.06 -4.11
C VAL A 142 3.30 -11.10 -3.10
N THR A 143 3.60 -12.38 -3.33
CA THR A 143 3.30 -13.44 -2.36
C THR A 143 4.08 -13.26 -1.06
N ALA A 144 5.37 -12.90 -1.14
CA ALA A 144 6.19 -12.63 0.05
C ALA A 144 5.67 -11.43 0.85
N ILE A 145 5.23 -10.37 0.18
CA ILE A 145 4.57 -9.22 0.83
C ILE A 145 3.36 -9.70 1.62
N GLY A 146 2.47 -10.47 0.98
CA GLY A 146 1.30 -11.03 1.66
C GLY A 146 1.67 -11.81 2.93
N PHE A 147 2.65 -12.70 2.85
CA PHE A 147 3.13 -13.46 4.01
C PHE A 147 3.74 -12.56 5.10
N SER A 148 4.52 -11.56 4.75
CA SER A 148 5.17 -10.65 5.72
C SER A 148 4.16 -9.82 6.53
N LEU A 149 2.98 -9.59 5.97
CA LEU A 149 1.93 -8.79 6.59
C LEU A 149 1.00 -9.61 7.52
N LEU A 150 0.98 -10.95 7.40
CA LEU A 150 0.10 -11.78 8.25
C LEU A 150 0.34 -11.59 9.75
N PRO A 151 1.61 -11.60 10.25
CA PRO A 151 1.87 -11.32 11.66
C PRO A 151 1.45 -9.90 12.08
N VAL A 152 1.62 -8.91 11.20
CA VAL A 152 1.20 -7.52 11.46
C VAL A 152 -0.32 -7.44 11.65
N GLY A 153 -1.09 -8.09 10.76
CA GLY A 153 -2.54 -8.19 10.88
C GLY A 153 -2.99 -8.91 12.16
N ALA A 154 -2.35 -10.01 12.50
CA ALA A 154 -2.65 -10.77 13.72
C ALA A 154 -2.34 -9.96 15.00
N ASN A 155 -1.21 -9.25 15.05
CA ASN A 155 -0.86 -8.37 16.16
C ASN A 155 -1.89 -7.23 16.31
N SER A 156 -2.30 -6.60 15.21
CA SER A 156 -3.34 -5.57 15.23
C SER A 156 -4.68 -6.14 15.71
N PHE A 157 -5.06 -7.34 15.24
CA PHE A 157 -6.28 -8.04 15.66
C PHE A 157 -6.31 -8.31 17.17
N ALA A 158 -5.15 -8.63 17.75
CA ALA A 158 -5.01 -8.83 19.20
C ALA A 158 -5.00 -7.52 20.02
N GLY A 159 -5.07 -6.35 19.38
CA GLY A 159 -5.10 -5.05 20.06
C GLY A 159 -3.88 -4.17 19.82
N GLY A 160 -2.88 -4.65 19.07
CA GLY A 160 -1.62 -3.97 18.78
C GLY A 160 -0.45 -4.50 19.62
N GLN A 161 0.70 -4.62 19.00
CA GLN A 161 1.89 -5.15 19.66
C GLN A 161 2.31 -4.25 20.84
N GLY A 162 2.48 -4.85 22.02
CA GLY A 162 2.86 -4.13 23.25
C GLY A 162 1.71 -3.43 23.99
N ALA A 163 0.47 -3.54 23.50
CA ALA A 163 -0.69 -3.01 24.20
C ALA A 163 -0.95 -3.78 25.51
N ALA A 164 -1.35 -3.06 26.56
CA ALA A 164 -1.61 -3.66 27.89
C ALA A 164 -2.77 -4.68 27.86
N ASP A 165 -3.70 -4.52 26.95
CA ASP A 165 -4.86 -5.39 26.71
C ASP A 165 -4.67 -6.37 25.53
N PHE A 166 -3.43 -6.58 25.10
CA PHE A 166 -3.11 -7.48 23.98
C PHE A 166 -3.70 -8.87 24.22
N GLY A 167 -4.43 -9.39 23.23
CA GLY A 167 -5.09 -10.69 23.29
C GLY A 167 -6.32 -10.74 24.20
N SER A 168 -6.83 -9.59 24.70
CA SER A 168 -8.01 -9.53 25.55
C SER A 168 -9.26 -10.05 24.82
N VAL A 169 -10.24 -10.51 25.61
CA VAL A 169 -11.54 -10.96 25.07
C VAL A 169 -12.23 -9.86 24.26
N ASN A 170 -12.12 -8.61 24.72
CA ASN A 170 -12.69 -7.45 24.00
C ASN A 170 -12.10 -7.30 22.60
N ASN A 171 -10.77 -7.39 22.48
CA ASN A 171 -10.07 -7.32 21.20
C ASN A 171 -10.48 -8.47 20.27
N TRP A 172 -10.61 -9.70 20.82
CA TRP A 172 -11.08 -10.86 20.07
C TRP A 172 -12.51 -10.68 19.56
N ILE A 173 -13.42 -10.18 20.38
CA ILE A 173 -14.82 -9.93 19.98
C ILE A 173 -14.87 -8.90 18.86
N VAL A 174 -14.25 -7.73 19.07
CA VAL A 174 -14.30 -6.63 18.10
C VAL A 174 -13.62 -7.02 16.79
N GLY A 175 -12.42 -7.62 16.86
CA GLY A 175 -11.69 -8.09 15.68
C GLY A 175 -12.47 -9.15 14.89
N SER A 176 -13.07 -10.13 15.59
CA SER A 176 -13.85 -11.19 14.95
C SER A 176 -15.11 -10.66 14.29
N VAL A 177 -15.86 -9.77 14.95
CA VAL A 177 -17.09 -9.17 14.38
C VAL A 177 -16.73 -8.32 13.16
N THR A 178 -15.64 -7.54 13.23
CA THR A 178 -15.15 -6.76 12.11
C THR A 178 -14.80 -7.65 10.91
N LEU A 179 -14.01 -8.70 11.14
CA LEU A 179 -13.63 -9.65 10.09
C LEU A 179 -14.85 -10.35 9.50
N LEU A 180 -15.79 -10.78 10.33
CA LEU A 180 -17.02 -11.40 9.88
C LEU A 180 -17.87 -10.43 9.04
N ALA A 181 -17.98 -9.18 9.44
CA ALA A 181 -18.69 -8.15 8.68
C ALA A 181 -18.03 -7.91 7.30
N CYS A 182 -16.68 -7.83 7.25
CA CYS A 182 -15.97 -7.77 5.99
C CYS A 182 -16.29 -8.97 5.09
N LEU A 183 -16.23 -10.18 5.66
CA LEU A 183 -16.47 -11.44 4.94
C LEU A 183 -17.92 -11.53 4.42
N LEU A 184 -18.90 -11.23 5.27
CA LEU A 184 -20.32 -11.25 4.87
C LEU A 184 -20.59 -10.25 3.74
N CYS A 185 -20.04 -9.04 3.83
CA CYS A 185 -20.13 -8.05 2.77
C CYS A 185 -19.47 -8.56 1.48
N GLN A 186 -18.28 -9.17 1.57
CA GLN A 186 -17.55 -9.70 0.42
C GLN A 186 -18.33 -10.84 -0.28
N ILE A 187 -19.07 -11.66 0.46
CA ILE A 187 -19.83 -12.81 -0.07
C ILE A 187 -21.17 -12.35 -0.66
N PHE A 188 -21.93 -11.56 0.09
CA PHE A 188 -23.33 -11.27 -0.23
C PHE A 188 -23.52 -9.98 -1.03
N ALA A 189 -22.61 -9.00 -0.92
CA ALA A 189 -22.72 -7.77 -1.67
C ALA A 189 -22.33 -7.99 -3.15
N LYS A 190 -22.94 -7.20 -4.04
CA LYS A 190 -22.70 -7.25 -5.48
C LYS A 190 -22.17 -5.90 -5.99
N GLY A 191 -21.44 -5.96 -7.09
CA GLY A 191 -20.92 -4.76 -7.76
C GLY A 191 -20.07 -3.90 -6.83
N PHE A 192 -20.33 -2.60 -6.80
CA PHE A 192 -19.56 -1.64 -6.01
C PHE A 192 -19.59 -1.91 -4.49
N LEU A 193 -20.72 -2.32 -3.93
CA LEU A 193 -20.80 -2.61 -2.48
C LEU A 193 -19.81 -3.69 -2.06
N ARG A 194 -19.50 -4.65 -2.94
CA ARG A 194 -18.48 -5.67 -2.69
C ARG A 194 -17.08 -5.04 -2.55
N SER A 195 -16.76 -4.01 -3.31
CA SER A 195 -15.48 -3.28 -3.19
C SER A 195 -15.36 -2.51 -1.88
N LEU A 196 -16.48 -2.21 -1.22
CA LEU A 196 -16.54 -1.54 0.08
C LEU A 196 -16.53 -2.51 1.27
N SER A 197 -16.35 -3.81 1.07
CA SER A 197 -16.42 -4.82 2.13
C SER A 197 -15.56 -4.48 3.35
N VAL A 198 -14.34 -4.01 3.14
CA VAL A 198 -13.42 -3.62 4.21
C VAL A 198 -13.91 -2.38 4.95
N LEU A 199 -14.40 -1.37 4.22
CA LEU A 199 -14.98 -0.16 4.84
C LEU A 199 -16.24 -0.49 5.65
N MET A 200 -17.11 -1.35 5.14
CA MET A 200 -18.31 -1.79 5.87
C MET A 200 -17.94 -2.54 7.14
N GLY A 201 -16.93 -3.42 7.08
CA GLY A 201 -16.40 -4.10 8.26
C GLY A 201 -15.85 -3.13 9.29
N LEU A 202 -15.06 -2.13 8.85
CA LEU A 202 -14.52 -1.08 9.72
C LEU A 202 -15.65 -0.32 10.42
N ILE A 203 -16.70 0.08 9.70
CA ILE A 203 -17.86 0.79 10.28
C ILE A 203 -18.54 -0.06 11.34
N VAL A 204 -18.84 -1.33 11.03
CA VAL A 204 -19.52 -2.26 11.97
C VAL A 204 -18.65 -2.50 13.20
N GLY A 205 -17.34 -2.76 13.02
CA GLY A 205 -16.40 -2.98 14.12
C GLY A 205 -16.22 -1.73 14.98
N TYR A 206 -16.15 -0.56 14.37
CA TYR A 206 -16.03 0.71 15.10
C TYR A 206 -17.28 1.03 15.92
N ILE A 207 -18.49 0.82 15.36
CA ILE A 207 -19.75 0.97 16.08
C ILE A 207 -19.76 0.03 17.30
N LEU A 208 -19.39 -1.24 17.13
CA LEU A 208 -19.30 -2.19 18.24
C LEU A 208 -18.30 -1.73 19.31
N ALA A 209 -17.12 -1.26 18.89
CA ALA A 209 -16.10 -0.74 19.81
C ALA A 209 -16.60 0.47 20.62
N CYS A 210 -17.40 1.35 20.00
CA CYS A 210 -18.08 2.44 20.70
C CYS A 210 -19.03 1.92 21.78
N PHE A 211 -19.87 0.91 21.47
CA PHE A 211 -20.78 0.30 22.46
C PHE A 211 -20.03 -0.40 23.60
N MET A 212 -18.87 -0.96 23.32
CA MET A 212 -18.01 -1.60 24.33
C MET A 212 -17.16 -0.62 25.15
N GLY A 213 -17.26 0.70 24.89
CA GLY A 213 -16.51 1.71 25.62
C GLY A 213 -15.01 1.73 25.30
N MET A 214 -14.59 1.16 24.19
CA MET A 214 -13.18 1.10 23.77
C MET A 214 -12.71 2.39 23.04
N VAL A 215 -13.64 3.32 22.77
CA VAL A 215 -13.38 4.54 22.00
C VAL A 215 -13.45 5.76 22.90
N ASN A 216 -12.44 6.63 22.81
CA ASN A 216 -12.37 7.87 23.55
C ASN A 216 -12.41 9.09 22.64
N PHE A 217 -13.44 9.92 22.78
CA PHE A 217 -13.66 11.14 21.99
C PHE A 217 -13.19 12.43 22.66
N SER A 218 -12.52 12.35 23.82
CA SER A 218 -12.17 13.55 24.62
C SER A 218 -11.31 14.58 23.89
N GLY A 219 -10.48 14.15 22.94
CA GLY A 219 -9.59 15.04 22.18
C GLY A 219 -10.24 15.71 20.95
N LEU A 220 -11.54 15.49 20.69
CA LEU A 220 -12.25 16.23 19.64
C LEU A 220 -12.53 17.69 20.02
N THR A 221 -12.48 17.99 21.30
CA THR A 221 -12.73 19.37 21.79
C THR A 221 -11.48 20.23 21.60
N GLY A 222 -11.64 21.38 20.97
CA GLY A 222 -10.54 22.35 20.75
C GLY A 222 -9.77 22.19 19.44
N LEU A 223 -10.16 21.25 18.57
CA LEU A 223 -9.56 21.14 17.23
C LEU A 223 -9.91 22.36 16.36
N SER A 224 -8.95 22.83 15.57
CA SER A 224 -9.22 23.81 14.53
C SER A 224 -10.13 23.21 13.46
N LEU A 225 -10.98 24.06 12.85
CA LEU A 225 -11.87 23.58 11.78
C LEU A 225 -11.06 23.08 10.57
N VAL A 226 -9.97 23.77 10.24
CA VAL A 226 -9.10 23.51 9.09
C VAL A 226 -7.65 23.58 9.56
N ALA A 227 -6.83 22.64 9.11
CA ALA A 227 -5.38 22.67 9.28
C ALA A 227 -4.68 22.26 7.98
N LEU A 228 -3.58 22.92 7.67
CA LEU A 228 -2.74 22.54 6.55
C LEU A 228 -1.90 21.31 6.92
N PRO A 229 -1.52 20.48 5.94
CA PRO A 229 -0.59 19.37 6.15
C PRO A 229 0.70 19.86 6.79
N GLN A 230 1.16 19.16 7.81
CA GLN A 230 2.38 19.53 8.53
C GLN A 230 3.60 18.98 7.81
N LEU A 231 4.52 19.87 7.43
CA LEU A 231 5.80 19.51 6.86
C LEU A 231 6.79 19.15 7.99
N LEU A 232 7.57 18.10 7.78
CA LEU A 232 8.62 17.62 8.68
C LEU A 232 8.16 17.45 10.15
N PRO A 233 7.11 16.64 10.40
CA PRO A 233 6.67 16.33 11.76
C PRO A 233 7.75 15.59 12.55
N PHE A 234 8.70 14.94 11.85
CA PHE A 234 9.91 14.34 12.40
C PHE A 234 11.13 14.89 11.68
N THR A 235 12.23 15.10 12.42
CA THR A 235 13.52 15.47 11.83
C THR A 235 14.10 14.26 11.08
N PRO A 236 14.34 14.34 9.75
CA PRO A 236 14.91 13.24 9.01
C PRO A 236 16.35 12.93 9.47
N GLU A 237 16.64 11.65 9.70
CA GLU A 237 17.95 11.11 10.00
C GLU A 237 18.39 10.14 8.90
N PHE A 238 19.66 10.21 8.50
CA PHE A 238 20.14 9.46 7.33
C PHE A 238 21.12 8.36 7.76
N HIS A 239 20.58 7.15 7.96
CA HIS A 239 21.35 5.94 8.26
C HIS A 239 21.45 5.05 7.03
N ILE A 240 22.66 4.76 6.59
CA ILE A 240 22.92 4.02 5.34
C ILE A 240 22.25 2.64 5.32
N GLY A 241 22.23 1.92 6.46
CA GLY A 241 21.58 0.61 6.56
C GLY A 241 20.06 0.70 6.35
N ALA A 242 19.39 1.67 6.99
CA ALA A 242 17.95 1.91 6.82
C ALA A 242 17.63 2.34 5.37
N ILE A 243 18.45 3.22 4.79
CA ILE A 243 18.30 3.66 3.39
C ILE A 243 18.39 2.46 2.44
N LEU A 244 19.40 1.62 2.57
CA LEU A 244 19.56 0.44 1.71
C LEU A 244 18.43 -0.56 1.88
N SER A 245 17.93 -0.76 3.12
CA SER A 245 16.78 -1.62 3.40
C SER A 245 15.51 -1.12 2.70
N VAL A 246 15.23 0.17 2.81
CA VAL A 246 14.07 0.80 2.19
C VAL A 246 14.20 0.82 0.66
N VAL A 247 15.40 1.09 0.11
CA VAL A 247 15.68 1.02 -1.34
C VAL A 247 15.42 -0.38 -1.89
N ALA A 248 15.80 -1.43 -1.17
CA ALA A 248 15.52 -2.80 -1.59
C ALA A 248 14.00 -3.06 -1.72
N VAL A 249 13.18 -2.51 -0.81
CA VAL A 249 11.72 -2.60 -0.89
C VAL A 249 11.15 -1.69 -1.98
N TYR A 250 11.77 -0.55 -2.28
CA TYR A 250 11.37 0.28 -3.41
C TYR A 250 11.54 -0.44 -4.77
N LEU A 251 12.54 -1.28 -4.93
CA LEU A 251 12.65 -2.13 -6.12
C LEU A 251 11.47 -3.11 -6.25
N VAL A 252 10.97 -3.58 -5.12
CA VAL A 252 9.75 -4.39 -5.06
C VAL A 252 8.52 -3.57 -5.41
N SER A 253 8.34 -2.40 -4.82
CA SER A 253 7.25 -1.46 -5.11
C SER A 253 7.19 -1.10 -6.60
N ALA A 254 8.34 -0.85 -7.21
CA ALA A 254 8.42 -0.62 -8.65
C ALA A 254 7.86 -1.78 -9.48
N THR A 255 8.03 -3.04 -9.02
CA THR A 255 7.44 -4.21 -9.72
C THR A 255 5.93 -4.27 -9.56
N GLU A 256 5.42 -3.91 -8.39
CA GLU A 256 3.98 -3.82 -8.10
C GLU A 256 3.32 -2.77 -9.01
N THR A 257 3.88 -1.57 -9.10
CA THR A 257 3.39 -0.50 -9.96
C THR A 257 3.40 -0.86 -11.44
N ILE A 258 4.43 -1.57 -11.91
CA ILE A 258 4.48 -2.10 -13.28
C ILE A 258 3.35 -3.12 -13.49
N GLY A 259 3.09 -3.97 -12.51
CA GLY A 259 2.00 -4.94 -12.52
C GLY A 259 0.64 -4.27 -12.60
N ASP A 260 0.37 -3.29 -11.75
CA ASP A 260 -0.87 -2.53 -11.70
C ASP A 260 -1.11 -1.73 -12.98
N THR A 261 -0.08 -1.05 -13.49
CA THR A 261 -0.14 -0.33 -14.77
C THR A 261 -0.51 -1.27 -15.92
N SER A 262 0.10 -2.46 -15.93
CA SER A 262 -0.18 -3.48 -16.94
C SER A 262 -1.60 -4.05 -16.79
N ALA A 263 -2.03 -4.33 -15.56
CA ALA A 263 -3.37 -4.81 -15.27
C ALA A 263 -4.44 -3.79 -15.69
N LEU A 264 -4.24 -2.51 -15.38
CA LEU A 264 -5.15 -1.43 -15.78
C LEU A 264 -5.26 -1.33 -17.31
N CYS A 265 -4.13 -1.30 -18.01
CA CYS A 265 -4.12 -1.21 -19.48
C CYS A 265 -4.84 -2.42 -20.12
N ASN A 266 -4.55 -3.63 -19.65
CA ASN A 266 -5.13 -4.84 -20.21
C ASN A 266 -6.61 -5.03 -19.87
N SER A 267 -7.01 -4.77 -18.61
CA SER A 267 -8.35 -5.09 -18.12
C SER A 267 -9.34 -3.95 -18.37
N ALA A 268 -8.95 -2.70 -18.10
CA ALA A 268 -9.86 -1.55 -18.20
C ALA A 268 -9.75 -0.82 -19.56
N LEU A 269 -8.52 -0.64 -20.08
CA LEU A 269 -8.28 0.08 -21.34
C LEU A 269 -8.24 -0.84 -22.57
N LYS A 270 -8.26 -2.17 -22.38
CA LYS A 270 -8.25 -3.19 -23.45
C LYS A 270 -7.08 -3.01 -24.45
N ARG A 271 -5.92 -2.59 -23.97
CA ARG A 271 -4.69 -2.43 -24.76
C ARG A 271 -3.45 -2.82 -23.95
N ASN A 272 -2.36 -3.08 -24.64
CA ASN A 272 -1.08 -3.35 -23.99
C ASN A 272 -0.50 -2.08 -23.34
N PRO A 273 0.18 -2.21 -22.19
CA PRO A 273 0.89 -1.11 -21.56
C PRO A 273 2.10 -0.68 -22.40
N GLN A 274 2.39 0.62 -22.40
CA GLN A 274 3.62 1.13 -23.00
C GLN A 274 4.73 1.18 -21.95
N THR A 275 5.97 0.89 -22.35
CA THR A 275 7.14 0.98 -21.44
C THR A 275 7.28 2.37 -20.83
N LYS A 276 6.92 3.42 -21.57
CA LYS A 276 6.92 4.80 -21.10
C LYS A 276 5.89 5.02 -19.99
N GLU A 277 4.69 4.45 -20.11
CA GLU A 277 3.64 4.56 -19.10
C GLU A 277 4.06 3.87 -17.79
N MET A 278 4.60 2.66 -17.90
CA MET A 278 5.12 1.92 -16.75
C MET A 278 6.26 2.66 -16.05
N GLY A 279 7.25 3.15 -16.82
CA GLY A 279 8.37 3.90 -16.26
C GLY A 279 7.95 5.21 -15.62
N SER A 280 7.01 5.93 -16.23
CA SER A 280 6.49 7.20 -15.68
C SER A 280 5.59 6.97 -14.45
N ALA A 281 4.92 5.81 -14.33
CA ALA A 281 4.20 5.43 -13.12
C ALA A 281 5.16 5.21 -11.95
N VAL A 282 6.21 4.38 -12.15
CA VAL A 282 7.26 4.16 -11.14
C VAL A 282 7.98 5.47 -10.76
N CYS A 283 8.22 6.34 -11.76
CA CYS A 283 8.81 7.66 -11.51
C CYS A 283 7.93 8.49 -10.57
N CYS A 284 6.61 8.44 -10.75
CA CYS A 284 5.65 9.10 -9.86
C CYS A 284 5.66 8.51 -8.46
N ASP A 285 5.61 7.19 -8.34
CA ASP A 285 5.64 6.51 -7.04
C ASP A 285 6.87 6.93 -6.23
N GLY A 286 8.05 6.91 -6.83
CA GLY A 286 9.28 7.28 -6.14
C GLY A 286 9.33 8.74 -5.73
N PHE A 287 9.13 9.68 -6.65
CA PHE A 287 9.23 11.10 -6.30
C PHE A 287 8.12 11.57 -5.37
N VAL A 288 6.89 11.07 -5.52
CA VAL A 288 5.82 11.42 -4.57
C VAL A 288 6.03 10.73 -3.22
N SER A 289 6.65 9.54 -3.18
CA SER A 289 7.08 8.91 -1.92
C SER A 289 8.14 9.74 -1.19
N SER A 290 9.08 10.36 -1.92
CA SER A 290 10.01 11.30 -1.28
C SER A 290 9.29 12.49 -0.66
N VAL A 291 8.29 13.03 -1.36
CA VAL A 291 7.42 14.09 -0.81
C VAL A 291 6.61 13.55 0.38
N SER A 292 6.08 12.33 0.31
CA SER A 292 5.40 11.67 1.43
C SER A 292 6.28 11.60 2.68
N GLY A 293 7.55 11.26 2.53
CA GLY A 293 8.53 11.30 3.61
C GLY A 293 8.68 12.69 4.23
N LEU A 294 8.72 13.76 3.43
CA LEU A 294 8.76 15.14 3.96
C LEU A 294 7.52 15.48 4.80
N PHE A 295 6.40 14.82 4.57
CA PHE A 295 5.18 14.93 5.37
C PHE A 295 5.07 13.86 6.48
N GLY A 296 6.17 13.16 6.79
CA GLY A 296 6.25 12.16 7.86
C GLY A 296 5.53 10.84 7.56
N CYS A 297 5.09 10.63 6.32
CA CYS A 297 4.38 9.43 5.92
C CYS A 297 5.32 8.40 5.27
N THR A 298 4.90 7.14 5.28
CA THR A 298 5.56 6.06 4.56
C THR A 298 5.34 6.17 3.05
N PRO A 299 6.06 5.39 2.22
CA PRO A 299 5.93 5.46 0.77
C PRO A 299 4.52 5.26 0.26
N ILE A 300 4.20 5.90 -0.86
CA ILE A 300 2.95 5.70 -1.58
C ILE A 300 3.19 4.91 -2.88
N THR A 301 2.16 4.20 -3.32
CA THR A 301 2.19 3.40 -4.55
C THR A 301 0.82 3.37 -5.23
N SER A 302 0.75 2.77 -6.40
CA SER A 302 -0.51 2.47 -7.08
C SER A 302 -1.37 1.50 -6.26
N PHE A 303 -2.69 1.66 -6.29
CA PHE A 303 -3.61 0.77 -5.59
C PHE A 303 -4.29 -0.23 -6.53
N SER A 304 -3.93 -1.51 -6.39
CA SER A 304 -4.50 -2.63 -7.17
C SER A 304 -6.01 -2.74 -7.02
N GLN A 305 -6.57 -2.40 -5.84
CA GLN A 305 -8.03 -2.40 -5.63
C GLN A 305 -8.74 -1.41 -6.57
N ASN A 306 -8.15 -0.23 -6.78
CA ASN A 306 -8.69 0.78 -7.66
C ASN A 306 -8.54 0.40 -9.14
N VAL A 307 -7.46 -0.32 -9.48
CA VAL A 307 -7.31 -0.95 -10.81
C VAL A 307 -8.43 -1.97 -11.05
N GLY A 308 -8.73 -2.82 -10.06
CA GLY A 308 -9.85 -3.75 -10.12
C GLY A 308 -11.20 -3.04 -10.25
N LEU A 309 -11.40 -1.94 -9.52
CA LEU A 309 -12.62 -1.14 -9.60
C LEU A 309 -12.79 -0.50 -10.99
N ALA A 310 -11.73 0.06 -11.57
CA ALA A 310 -11.74 0.60 -12.93
C ALA A 310 -12.05 -0.48 -13.97
N ALA A 311 -11.47 -1.69 -13.81
CA ALA A 311 -11.74 -2.82 -14.68
C ALA A 311 -13.20 -3.30 -14.61
N MET A 312 -13.80 -3.29 -13.41
CA MET A 312 -15.17 -3.73 -13.17
C MET A 312 -16.21 -2.70 -13.63
N SER A 313 -15.97 -1.42 -13.35
CA SER A 313 -16.89 -0.33 -13.68
C SER A 313 -16.74 0.17 -15.12
N GLY A 314 -15.57 -0.05 -15.74
CA GLY A 314 -15.19 0.53 -17.02
C GLY A 314 -14.88 2.04 -16.95
N VAL A 315 -15.02 2.67 -15.79
CA VAL A 315 -14.78 4.11 -15.60
C VAL A 315 -13.28 4.37 -15.58
N VAL A 316 -12.77 4.99 -16.63
CA VAL A 316 -11.34 5.28 -16.83
C VAL A 316 -11.05 6.76 -17.05
N ASN A 317 -12.07 7.61 -16.95
CA ASN A 317 -11.94 9.04 -17.21
C ASN A 317 -11.08 9.73 -16.15
N ARG A 318 -10.00 10.38 -16.58
CA ARG A 318 -9.03 11.05 -15.69
C ARG A 318 -9.66 12.16 -14.84
N PHE A 319 -10.58 12.94 -15.41
CA PHE A 319 -11.27 14.01 -14.67
C PHE A 319 -12.14 13.41 -13.55
N THR A 320 -12.81 12.28 -13.81
CA THR A 320 -13.62 11.58 -12.81
C THR A 320 -12.77 11.10 -11.64
N ILE A 321 -11.61 10.50 -11.91
CA ILE A 321 -10.69 10.05 -10.86
C ILE A 321 -10.07 11.24 -10.11
N ALA A 322 -9.79 12.35 -10.81
CA ALA A 322 -9.28 13.57 -10.20
C ALA A 322 -10.29 14.18 -9.19
N MET A 323 -11.60 14.04 -9.42
CA MET A 323 -12.59 14.44 -8.41
C MET A 323 -12.43 13.65 -7.11
N GLY A 324 -12.13 12.35 -7.19
CA GLY A 324 -11.78 11.54 -6.02
C GLY A 324 -10.52 12.06 -5.32
N ALA A 325 -9.46 12.33 -6.07
CA ALA A 325 -8.21 12.88 -5.51
C ALA A 325 -8.45 14.21 -4.78
N LEU A 326 -9.28 15.08 -5.33
CA LEU A 326 -9.65 16.33 -4.67
C LEU A 326 -10.45 16.10 -3.37
N ILE A 327 -11.36 15.12 -3.35
CA ILE A 327 -12.08 14.73 -2.12
C ILE A 327 -11.10 14.30 -1.04
N MET A 328 -10.07 13.53 -1.39
CA MET A 328 -9.04 13.11 -0.43
C MET A 328 -8.23 14.28 0.11
N ILE A 329 -7.81 15.20 -0.75
CA ILE A 329 -7.08 16.42 -0.34
C ILE A 329 -7.95 17.25 0.61
N ILE A 330 -9.21 17.49 0.23
CA ILE A 330 -10.16 18.24 1.06
C ILE A 330 -10.36 17.53 2.41
N GLY A 331 -10.59 16.21 2.41
CA GLY A 331 -10.74 15.42 3.63
C GLY A 331 -9.54 15.50 4.56
N GLY A 332 -8.32 15.49 4.01
CA GLY A 332 -7.09 15.61 4.77
C GLY A 332 -6.83 16.99 5.38
N VAL A 333 -7.57 18.02 4.95
CA VAL A 333 -7.46 19.38 5.52
C VAL A 333 -8.32 19.57 6.79
N PHE A 334 -9.22 18.61 7.09
CA PHE A 334 -10.07 18.66 8.28
C PHE A 334 -9.49 17.82 9.44
N PRO A 335 -8.90 18.45 10.51
CA PRO A 335 -8.31 17.73 11.64
C PRO A 335 -9.27 16.77 12.35
N ALA A 336 -10.55 17.13 12.40
CA ALA A 336 -11.57 16.28 13.01
C ALA A 336 -11.65 14.89 12.36
N ILE A 337 -11.48 14.80 11.03
CA ILE A 337 -11.45 13.50 10.33
C ILE A 337 -10.23 12.69 10.78
N GLY A 338 -9.03 13.30 10.75
CA GLY A 338 -7.81 12.66 11.21
C GLY A 338 -7.93 12.16 12.64
N TYR A 339 -8.44 13.00 13.55
CA TYR A 339 -8.60 12.63 14.95
C TYR A 339 -9.62 11.49 15.16
N VAL A 340 -10.80 11.55 14.54
CA VAL A 340 -11.79 10.45 14.62
C VAL A 340 -11.19 9.14 14.20
N LEU A 341 -10.36 9.14 13.16
CA LEU A 341 -9.69 7.93 12.67
C LEU A 341 -8.68 7.37 13.69
N THR A 342 -7.99 8.20 14.47
CA THR A 342 -7.09 7.72 15.54
C THR A 342 -7.83 7.04 16.70
N THR A 343 -9.12 7.29 16.86
CA THR A 343 -9.92 6.64 17.91
C THR A 343 -10.34 5.21 17.56
N ILE A 344 -10.09 4.76 16.32
CA ILE A 344 -10.40 3.39 15.89
C ILE A 344 -9.46 2.41 16.60
N PRO A 345 -9.97 1.46 17.40
CA PRO A 345 -9.13 0.48 18.08
C PRO A 345 -8.35 -0.39 17.10
N GLN A 346 -7.12 -0.77 17.48
CA GLN A 346 -6.26 -1.63 16.66
C GLN A 346 -6.92 -2.96 16.30
N ALA A 347 -7.76 -3.52 17.17
CA ALA A 347 -8.50 -4.75 16.89
C ALA A 347 -9.50 -4.63 15.72
N VAL A 348 -10.13 -3.45 15.55
CA VAL A 348 -10.97 -3.15 14.38
C VAL A 348 -10.13 -3.15 13.10
N LEU A 349 -8.98 -2.44 13.14
CA LEU A 349 -8.05 -2.43 12.01
C LEU A 349 -7.53 -3.83 11.68
N GLY A 350 -7.21 -4.62 12.71
CA GLY A 350 -6.77 -6.00 12.58
C GLY A 350 -7.80 -6.88 11.87
N GLY A 351 -9.09 -6.77 12.24
CA GLY A 351 -10.17 -7.48 11.56
C GLY A 351 -10.27 -7.14 10.08
N CYS A 352 -10.09 -5.86 9.71
CA CYS A 352 -10.04 -5.42 8.33
C CYS A 352 -8.79 -5.91 7.59
N THR A 353 -7.62 -5.76 8.21
CA THR A 353 -6.32 -5.99 7.54
C THR A 353 -6.02 -7.47 7.34
N ILE A 354 -6.49 -8.38 8.20
CA ILE A 354 -6.39 -9.83 7.95
C ILE A 354 -6.99 -10.19 6.59
N MET A 355 -8.18 -9.68 6.28
CA MET A 355 -8.82 -9.94 4.99
C MET A 355 -8.06 -9.30 3.83
N MET A 356 -7.53 -8.08 4.04
CA MET A 356 -6.75 -7.37 3.01
C MET A 356 -5.42 -8.07 2.73
N PHE A 357 -4.68 -8.49 3.76
CA PHE A 357 -3.40 -9.17 3.60
C PHE A 357 -3.56 -10.55 2.97
N GLY A 358 -4.62 -11.28 3.33
CA GLY A 358 -5.03 -12.50 2.64
C GLY A 358 -5.30 -12.26 1.16
N SER A 359 -5.92 -11.14 0.80
CA SER A 359 -6.17 -10.78 -0.60
C SER A 359 -4.89 -10.46 -1.37
N ILE A 360 -3.91 -9.80 -0.74
CA ILE A 360 -2.57 -9.54 -1.34
C ILE A 360 -1.85 -10.87 -1.60
N LEU A 361 -1.85 -11.78 -0.60
CA LEU A 361 -1.26 -13.10 -0.73
C LEU A 361 -1.88 -13.87 -1.92
N PHE A 362 -3.21 -13.87 -2.03
CA PHE A 362 -3.92 -14.52 -3.12
C PHE A 362 -3.72 -13.86 -4.48
N ALA A 363 -3.51 -12.54 -4.53
CA ALA A 363 -3.11 -11.86 -5.75
C ALA A 363 -1.77 -12.39 -6.27
N GLY A 364 -0.79 -12.60 -5.39
CA GLY A 364 0.49 -13.24 -5.71
C GLY A 364 0.31 -14.66 -6.28
N PHE A 365 -0.50 -15.49 -5.63
CA PHE A 365 -0.83 -16.84 -6.13
C PHE A 365 -1.54 -16.80 -7.50
N GLY A 366 -2.46 -15.85 -7.68
CA GLY A 366 -3.13 -15.65 -8.98
C GLY A 366 -2.16 -15.25 -10.09
N MET A 367 -1.15 -14.42 -9.79
CA MET A 367 -0.07 -14.09 -10.72
C MET A 367 0.80 -15.32 -11.05
N MET A 368 1.14 -16.14 -10.05
CA MET A 368 1.86 -17.40 -10.24
C MET A 368 1.10 -18.36 -11.16
N ALA A 369 -0.20 -18.53 -10.93
CA ALA A 369 -1.04 -19.39 -11.75
C ALA A 369 -1.08 -18.95 -13.22
N ARG A 370 -1.09 -17.63 -13.47
CA ARG A 370 -1.03 -17.08 -14.85
C ARG A 370 0.33 -17.25 -15.50
N THR A 371 1.41 -17.21 -14.72
CA THR A 371 2.78 -17.38 -15.21
C THR A 371 3.09 -18.84 -15.56
N GLY A 372 2.36 -19.77 -14.94
CA GLY A 372 2.52 -21.21 -15.12
C GLY A 372 3.51 -21.83 -14.14
N PHE A 373 3.26 -23.11 -13.81
CA PHE A 373 4.05 -23.90 -12.86
C PHE A 373 5.09 -24.75 -13.61
N SER A 374 5.94 -24.13 -14.44
CA SER A 374 7.07 -24.82 -15.01
C SER A 374 8.07 -25.22 -13.91
N GLN A 375 8.88 -26.25 -14.16
CA GLN A 375 9.88 -26.71 -13.18
C GLN A 375 10.82 -25.56 -12.76
N ARG A 376 11.23 -24.75 -13.75
CA ARG A 376 12.05 -23.57 -13.51
C ARG A 376 11.35 -22.55 -12.59
N ASN A 377 10.10 -22.21 -12.88
CA ASN A 377 9.32 -21.27 -12.09
C ASN A 377 9.10 -21.79 -10.67
N MET A 378 8.80 -23.08 -10.50
CA MET A 378 8.64 -23.71 -9.20
C MET A 378 9.92 -23.59 -8.33
N VAL A 379 11.10 -23.79 -8.91
CA VAL A 379 12.37 -23.63 -8.18
C VAL A 379 12.58 -22.16 -7.78
N ILE A 380 12.33 -21.19 -8.66
CA ILE A 380 12.45 -19.77 -8.35
C ILE A 380 11.54 -19.43 -7.17
N VAL A 381 10.25 -19.78 -7.25
CA VAL A 381 9.25 -19.45 -6.24
C VAL A 381 9.57 -20.12 -4.91
N SER A 382 9.72 -21.46 -4.93
CA SER A 382 9.88 -22.26 -3.70
C SER A 382 11.14 -21.87 -2.93
N LEU A 383 12.28 -21.78 -3.62
CA LEU A 383 13.55 -21.47 -2.97
C LEU A 383 13.58 -20.03 -2.45
N SER A 384 13.08 -19.07 -3.25
CA SER A 384 13.05 -17.67 -2.83
C SER A 384 12.16 -17.46 -1.61
N LEU A 385 10.94 -18.04 -1.59
CA LEU A 385 10.05 -17.94 -0.45
C LEU A 385 10.61 -18.68 0.77
N SER A 386 11.13 -19.90 0.62
CA SER A 386 11.67 -20.68 1.72
C SER A 386 12.86 -19.98 2.39
N VAL A 387 13.80 -19.47 1.60
CA VAL A 387 14.96 -18.74 2.13
C VAL A 387 14.53 -17.39 2.71
N GLY A 388 13.75 -16.60 1.96
CA GLY A 388 13.36 -15.28 2.42
C GLY A 388 12.53 -15.30 3.70
N LEU A 389 11.47 -16.09 3.73
CA LEU A 389 10.61 -16.20 4.93
C LEU A 389 11.28 -17.00 6.04
N GLY A 390 11.95 -18.11 5.71
CA GLY A 390 12.56 -19.00 6.70
C GLY A 390 13.74 -18.34 7.41
N PHE A 391 14.68 -17.74 6.67
CA PHE A 391 15.89 -17.17 7.27
C PHE A 391 15.60 -15.92 8.09
N THR A 392 14.66 -15.08 7.64
CA THR A 392 14.27 -13.89 8.42
C THR A 392 13.45 -14.22 9.66
N SER A 393 12.77 -15.37 9.67
CA SER A 393 12.06 -15.86 10.87
C SER A 393 12.98 -16.50 11.89
N ALA A 394 14.20 -16.92 11.49
CA ALA A 394 15.17 -17.57 12.36
C ALA A 394 16.03 -16.51 13.05
N THR A 395 15.75 -16.24 14.32
CA THR A 395 16.48 -15.25 15.12
C THR A 395 17.99 -15.54 15.12
N GLY A 396 18.79 -14.53 14.78
CA GLY A 396 20.25 -14.63 14.77
C GLY A 396 20.86 -15.26 13.52
N MET A 397 20.06 -15.69 12.54
CA MET A 397 20.56 -16.31 11.29
C MET A 397 21.57 -15.44 10.55
N PHE A 398 21.38 -14.12 10.59
CA PHE A 398 22.25 -13.14 9.92
C PHE A 398 23.41 -12.64 10.78
N ASN A 399 23.60 -13.14 12.01
CA ASN A 399 24.63 -12.61 12.94
C ASN A 399 26.07 -12.74 12.45
N ILE A 400 26.35 -13.69 11.55
CA ILE A 400 27.68 -13.90 10.95
C ILE A 400 28.05 -12.84 9.91
N PHE A 401 27.04 -12.09 9.39
CA PHE A 401 27.25 -11.11 8.34
C PHE A 401 27.60 -9.74 8.92
N PRO A 402 28.26 -8.86 8.11
CA PRO A 402 28.50 -7.47 8.48
C PRO A 402 27.19 -6.75 8.86
N GLU A 403 27.29 -5.73 9.72
CA GLU A 403 26.14 -4.98 10.25
C GLU A 403 25.23 -4.45 9.14
N ILE A 404 25.78 -3.92 8.05
CA ILE A 404 24.99 -3.42 6.89
C ILE A 404 24.14 -4.54 6.30
N VAL A 405 24.68 -5.72 6.07
CA VAL A 405 23.94 -6.87 5.50
C VAL A 405 22.84 -7.31 6.47
N ARG A 406 23.15 -7.37 7.75
CA ARG A 406 22.19 -7.71 8.80
C ARG A 406 21.04 -6.70 8.83
N THR A 407 21.31 -5.42 8.83
CA THR A 407 20.30 -4.35 8.85
C THR A 407 19.41 -4.39 7.59
N VAL A 408 19.96 -4.74 6.43
CA VAL A 408 19.19 -4.78 5.17
C VAL A 408 18.31 -6.01 5.09
N PHE A 409 18.75 -7.18 5.57
CA PHE A 409 18.10 -8.46 5.24
C PHE A 409 17.52 -9.20 6.45
N ALA A 410 17.99 -8.96 7.69
CA ALA A 410 17.52 -9.75 8.83
C ALA A 410 16.02 -9.62 9.09
N ASP A 411 15.49 -8.40 8.99
CA ASP A 411 14.07 -8.10 9.25
C ASP A 411 13.27 -7.80 7.97
N ASN A 412 13.86 -8.09 6.79
CA ASN A 412 13.29 -7.72 5.50
C ASN A 412 13.19 -8.94 4.57
N CYS A 413 12.24 -9.83 4.88
CA CYS A 413 12.02 -11.05 4.09
C CYS A 413 11.70 -10.72 2.61
N VAL A 414 11.01 -9.61 2.34
CA VAL A 414 10.62 -9.21 0.98
C VAL A 414 11.85 -8.89 0.14
N ALA A 415 12.85 -8.19 0.72
CA ALA A 415 14.11 -7.89 0.05
C ALA A 415 14.92 -9.18 -0.24
N VAL A 416 14.96 -10.12 0.71
CA VAL A 416 15.64 -11.42 0.52
C VAL A 416 14.97 -12.22 -0.60
N VAL A 417 13.64 -12.31 -0.58
CA VAL A 417 12.86 -12.99 -1.63
C VAL A 417 13.11 -12.36 -2.99
N PHE A 418 13.04 -11.03 -3.10
CA PHE A 418 13.27 -10.32 -4.35
C PHE A 418 14.66 -10.58 -4.92
N LEU A 419 15.69 -10.40 -4.10
CA LEU A 419 17.07 -10.60 -4.52
C LEU A 419 17.30 -12.03 -5.01
N LEU A 420 16.82 -13.02 -4.25
CA LEU A 420 17.02 -14.43 -4.61
C LEU A 420 16.19 -14.81 -5.85
N ALA A 421 14.96 -14.32 -5.99
CA ALA A 421 14.14 -14.56 -7.16
C ALA A 421 14.79 -13.99 -8.44
N VAL A 422 15.37 -12.80 -8.37
CA VAL A 422 16.11 -12.19 -9.48
C VAL A 422 17.37 -13.00 -9.80
N ILE A 423 18.18 -13.36 -8.81
CA ILE A 423 19.40 -14.18 -9.01
C ILE A 423 19.05 -15.52 -9.65
N LEU A 424 18.08 -16.24 -9.10
CA LEU A 424 17.65 -17.53 -9.65
C LEU A 424 17.11 -17.40 -11.07
N ASN A 425 16.36 -16.34 -11.34
CA ASN A 425 15.87 -16.08 -12.69
C ASN A 425 17.01 -15.81 -13.70
N LEU A 426 18.11 -15.23 -13.27
CA LEU A 426 19.28 -14.99 -14.14
C LEU A 426 20.15 -16.24 -14.33
N VAL A 427 20.32 -17.04 -13.26
CA VAL A 427 21.26 -18.18 -13.23
C VAL A 427 20.63 -19.46 -13.75
N LEU A 428 19.34 -19.72 -13.49
CA LEU A 428 18.71 -20.98 -13.89
C LEU A 428 18.55 -21.09 -15.41
N PRO A 429 18.87 -22.27 -16.01
CA PRO A 429 18.73 -22.52 -17.42
C PRO A 429 17.30 -22.29 -17.92
N LYS A 430 17.14 -21.66 -19.07
CA LYS A 430 15.82 -21.44 -19.68
C LYS A 430 15.15 -22.73 -20.19
N ASN A 431 15.93 -23.81 -20.33
CA ASN A 431 15.49 -25.08 -20.92
C ASN A 431 15.20 -26.16 -19.85
N MET A 432 15.11 -25.82 -18.57
CA MET A 432 14.82 -26.79 -17.50
C MET A 432 13.52 -27.59 -17.71
N ASP A 433 12.57 -27.03 -18.45
CA ASP A 433 11.27 -27.67 -18.73
C ASP A 433 11.32 -28.64 -19.90
N LYS A 434 12.47 -28.79 -20.59
CA LYS A 434 12.67 -29.67 -21.73
C LYS A 434 13.54 -30.91 -21.43
N ALA A 435 14.02 -31.00 -20.19
CA ALA A 435 14.71 -32.16 -19.66
C ALA A 435 13.74 -33.04 -18.85
#